data_3ad1ac418e8b43c715b9cd5261ac5aac
#
_entry.id   3ad1ac418e8b43c715b9cd5261ac5aac
#
_cell.length_a   1.000
_cell.length_b   1.000
_cell.length_c   1.000
_cell.angle_alpha   90.00
_cell.angle_beta   90.00
_cell.angle_gamma   90.00
#
_symmetry.space_group_name_H-M   'P 1'
#
loop_
_entity.id
_entity.type
_entity.pdbx_description
1 polymer ?
#
loop_
_entity_poly.entity_id
_entity_poly.type
_entity_poly.pdbx_seq_one_letter_code
_entity_poly.pdbx_strand_id
1 'polypeptide(L)'
;MAIAIIGAGLGGLALARVLHVHGIDAVVYEREPSRGARGQGGMLDIHSGQRALREAGLLDRFHAVARGAGQDMRLLEPDGTLLLQEDTPDDAPLDRPEVDRADLRDLLLDSLPDGVVRWGRAFVSADDGLLHFADGGSATYDLLVGADGANSRVRTLLTDARPAHTGQNVIEVSISDIDRTHPDLAAMVGRGNYWVLGNGVSLAAQRNGDGRVRIGLSFYNTAEDWFAASGIPFDDPAAARARLIGLLPGWDPRFTALIAACDDAIVPRAITALPVGLTWPSTPGVTLLGDAAHLMPPVGQGANMALLDGALLGLALAAHPDDFAAAVHDYEDEMFARTGAAARMSADMQESLASPDAARNMLAFFRPD
;
A
#
# COMPACT_ATOMS: atom_id res chain seq x y z
N MET A 1 5.64 30.40 -7.40
CA MET A 1 4.59 29.72 -6.60
C MET A 1 5.23 28.57 -5.83
N ALA A 2 4.88 28.38 -4.57
CA ALA A 2 5.49 27.38 -3.67
C ALA A 2 4.54 26.20 -3.47
N ILE A 3 4.88 25.02 -3.98
CA ILE A 3 4.13 23.79 -3.78
C ILE A 3 4.75 23.02 -2.63
N ALA A 4 3.95 22.74 -1.58
CA ALA A 4 4.34 21.97 -0.43
C ALA A 4 3.62 20.60 -0.43
N ILE A 5 4.38 19.52 -0.41
CA ILE A 5 3.88 18.15 -0.38
C ILE A 5 4.18 17.56 1.00
N ILE A 6 3.17 17.13 1.73
CA ILE A 6 3.35 16.51 3.04
C ILE A 6 3.34 15.00 2.91
N GLY A 7 4.53 14.39 3.08
CA GLY A 7 4.75 12.95 3.03
C GLY A 7 5.57 12.48 1.82
N ALA A 8 6.70 11.79 2.09
CA ALA A 8 7.57 11.14 1.11
C ALA A 8 7.19 9.65 0.92
N GLY A 9 5.88 9.38 0.79
CA GLY A 9 5.34 8.13 0.31
C GLY A 9 5.37 8.05 -1.21
N LEU A 10 4.93 6.92 -1.80
CA LEU A 10 4.97 6.71 -3.25
C LEU A 10 4.24 7.80 -4.04
N GLY A 11 3.05 8.21 -3.59
CA GLY A 11 2.27 9.25 -4.27
C GLY A 11 2.91 10.64 -4.18
N GLY A 12 3.38 11.06 -3.00
CA GLY A 12 4.05 12.35 -2.83
C GLY A 12 5.36 12.45 -3.63
N LEU A 13 6.14 11.36 -3.66
CA LEU A 13 7.37 11.29 -4.47
C LEU A 13 7.07 11.24 -5.97
N ALA A 14 6.01 10.54 -6.40
CA ALA A 14 5.58 10.53 -7.80
C ALA A 14 5.16 11.93 -8.25
N LEU A 15 4.38 12.65 -7.44
CA LEU A 15 4.02 14.04 -7.70
C LEU A 15 5.27 14.92 -7.83
N ALA A 16 6.15 14.88 -6.83
CA ALA A 16 7.39 15.66 -6.83
C ALA A 16 8.23 15.40 -8.09
N ARG A 17 8.31 14.12 -8.53
CA ARG A 17 9.07 13.75 -9.72
C ARG A 17 8.41 14.25 -11.00
N VAL A 18 7.09 14.12 -11.15
CA VAL A 18 6.38 14.62 -12.34
C VAL A 18 6.49 16.15 -12.42
N LEU A 19 6.31 16.86 -11.30
CA LEU A 19 6.52 18.31 -11.26
C LEU A 19 7.95 18.69 -11.70
N HIS A 20 8.96 17.97 -11.19
CA HIS A 20 10.35 18.20 -11.58
C HIS A 20 10.59 17.99 -13.09
N VAL A 21 9.99 16.94 -13.69
CA VAL A 21 10.07 16.70 -15.15
C VAL A 21 9.51 17.86 -15.95
N HIS A 22 8.47 18.53 -15.42
CA HIS A 22 7.83 19.69 -16.05
C HIS A 22 8.45 21.04 -15.63
N GLY A 23 9.56 21.03 -14.88
CA GLY A 23 10.26 22.26 -14.48
C GLY A 23 9.51 23.06 -13.39
N ILE A 24 8.62 22.42 -12.62
CA ILE A 24 7.86 23.03 -11.54
C ILE A 24 8.51 22.67 -10.21
N ASP A 25 8.88 23.68 -9.43
CA ASP A 25 9.51 23.50 -8.13
C ASP A 25 8.49 23.08 -7.06
N ALA A 26 8.85 22.09 -6.27
CA ALA A 26 8.07 21.63 -5.12
C ALA A 26 9.00 21.18 -3.99
N VAL A 27 8.50 21.24 -2.75
CA VAL A 27 9.21 20.73 -1.57
C VAL A 27 8.39 19.66 -0.90
N VAL A 28 9.01 18.50 -0.65
CA VAL A 28 8.40 17.40 0.11
C VAL A 28 8.86 17.48 1.57
N TYR A 29 7.91 17.51 2.50
CA TYR A 29 8.17 17.50 3.94
C TYR A 29 7.83 16.13 4.50
N GLU A 30 8.83 15.44 5.05
CA GLU A 30 8.68 14.08 5.58
C GLU A 30 8.99 14.06 7.08
N ARG A 31 8.12 13.41 7.86
CA ARG A 31 8.27 13.29 9.32
C ARG A 31 9.42 12.39 9.74
N GLU A 32 9.75 11.39 8.93
CA GLU A 32 10.86 10.49 9.23
C GLU A 32 12.18 11.28 9.24
N PRO A 33 13.12 10.97 10.16
CA PRO A 33 14.36 11.75 10.31
C PRO A 33 15.34 11.55 9.14
N SER A 34 15.20 10.48 8.36
CA SER A 34 16.05 10.17 7.20
C SER A 34 15.40 9.14 6.28
N ARG A 35 15.98 8.97 5.08
CA ARG A 35 15.55 7.99 4.07
C ARG A 35 15.39 6.56 4.62
N GLY A 36 16.34 6.10 5.42
CA GLY A 36 16.40 4.73 5.97
C GLY A 36 15.76 4.55 7.34
N ALA A 37 15.13 5.57 7.91
CA ALA A 37 14.62 5.50 9.29
C ALA A 37 13.45 4.53 9.45
N ARG A 38 12.71 4.23 8.38
CA ARG A 38 11.58 3.30 8.39
C ARG A 38 11.83 2.16 7.41
N GLY A 39 11.82 0.93 7.91
CA GLY A 39 11.79 -0.25 7.05
C GLY A 39 10.50 -0.26 6.24
N GLN A 40 10.60 -0.03 4.94
CA GLN A 40 9.49 -0.16 4.00
C GLN A 40 9.42 -1.62 3.58
N GLY A 41 8.55 -2.41 4.19
CA GLY A 41 8.40 -3.82 3.81
C GLY A 41 7.20 -4.08 2.90
N GLY A 42 7.21 -5.25 2.27
CA GLY A 42 6.13 -5.75 1.41
C GLY A 42 6.40 -5.54 -0.07
N MET A 43 5.80 -6.44 -0.82
CA MET A 43 5.75 -6.42 -2.27
C MET A 43 4.57 -5.58 -2.73
N LEU A 44 4.71 -5.01 -3.91
CA LEU A 44 3.66 -4.28 -4.61
C LEU A 44 3.58 -4.82 -6.03
N ASP A 45 2.39 -5.20 -6.45
CA ASP A 45 2.09 -5.41 -7.85
C ASP A 45 1.77 -4.06 -8.50
N ILE A 46 2.53 -3.68 -9.53
CA ILE A 46 2.37 -2.37 -10.17
C ILE A 46 1.72 -2.56 -11.55
N HIS A 47 0.44 -2.23 -11.63
CA HIS A 47 -0.35 -2.26 -12.87
C HIS A 47 -0.67 -0.83 -13.36
N SER A 48 -1.74 -0.19 -12.89
CA SER A 48 -2.09 1.18 -13.30
C SER A 48 -1.04 2.23 -12.87
N GLY A 49 -0.28 1.95 -11.82
CA GLY A 49 0.87 2.76 -11.38
C GLY A 49 1.99 2.87 -12.41
N GLN A 50 2.11 1.95 -13.37
CA GLN A 50 3.08 2.04 -14.47
C GLN A 50 2.86 3.29 -15.35
N ARG A 51 1.60 3.76 -15.48
CA ARG A 51 1.31 5.04 -16.14
C ARG A 51 2.02 6.19 -15.42
N ALA A 52 1.94 6.23 -14.10
CA ALA A 52 2.61 7.26 -13.31
C ALA A 52 4.14 7.22 -13.47
N LEU A 53 4.72 6.02 -13.49
CA LEU A 53 6.16 5.84 -13.71
C LEU A 53 6.60 6.26 -15.13
N ARG A 54 5.73 6.10 -16.12
CA ARG A 54 5.95 6.60 -17.49
C ARG A 54 5.98 8.12 -17.52
N GLU A 55 4.99 8.79 -16.92
CA GLU A 55 4.92 10.25 -16.82
C GLU A 55 6.10 10.83 -16.01
N ALA A 56 6.57 10.09 -15.02
CA ALA A 56 7.76 10.42 -14.24
C ALA A 56 9.09 10.18 -14.98
N GLY A 57 9.08 9.57 -16.19
CA GLY A 57 10.27 9.16 -16.93
C GLY A 57 11.08 8.05 -16.27
N LEU A 58 10.41 7.17 -15.51
CA LEU A 58 11.05 6.14 -14.69
C LEU A 58 10.66 4.71 -15.07
N LEU A 59 9.83 4.49 -16.10
CA LEU A 59 9.28 3.17 -16.42
C LEU A 59 10.38 2.14 -16.73
N ASP A 60 11.38 2.49 -17.52
CA ASP A 60 12.47 1.56 -17.88
C ASP A 60 13.33 1.21 -16.65
N ARG A 61 13.59 2.19 -15.78
CA ARG A 61 14.32 1.98 -14.52
C ARG A 61 13.50 1.10 -13.56
N PHE A 62 12.18 1.26 -13.55
CA PHE A 62 11.28 0.40 -12.78
C PHE A 62 11.30 -1.04 -13.31
N HIS A 63 11.20 -1.25 -14.62
CA HIS A 63 11.28 -2.59 -15.21
C HIS A 63 12.60 -3.30 -14.91
N ALA A 64 13.70 -2.56 -14.72
CA ALA A 64 15.00 -3.13 -14.37
C ALA A 64 15.07 -3.70 -12.93
N VAL A 65 14.19 -3.24 -12.02
CA VAL A 65 14.12 -3.70 -10.62
C VAL A 65 12.87 -4.53 -10.32
N ALA A 66 11.89 -4.50 -11.21
CA ALA A 66 10.66 -5.25 -11.09
C ALA A 66 10.87 -6.74 -11.41
N ARG A 67 10.07 -7.60 -10.78
CA ARG A 67 10.18 -9.05 -10.91
C ARG A 67 8.96 -9.62 -11.64
N GLY A 68 9.14 -10.03 -12.89
CA GLY A 68 8.11 -10.69 -13.68
C GLY A 68 7.62 -12.00 -13.04
N ALA A 69 8.55 -12.81 -12.53
CA ALA A 69 8.24 -14.06 -11.84
C ALA A 69 7.40 -13.88 -10.56
N GLY A 70 7.35 -12.68 -9.99
CA GLY A 70 6.46 -12.35 -8.86
C GLY A 70 4.97 -12.42 -9.22
N GLN A 71 4.62 -12.44 -10.51
CA GLN A 71 3.25 -12.63 -10.99
C GLN A 71 2.73 -14.07 -10.84
N ASP A 72 3.58 -15.06 -10.47
CA ASP A 72 3.14 -16.43 -10.18
C ASP A 72 2.03 -16.40 -9.12
N MET A 73 0.99 -17.22 -9.31
CA MET A 73 -0.14 -17.29 -8.41
C MET A 73 -0.48 -18.72 -8.04
N ARG A 74 -0.67 -18.98 -6.75
CA ARG A 74 -1.25 -20.20 -6.23
C ARG A 74 -2.41 -19.86 -5.30
N LEU A 75 -3.56 -20.46 -5.56
CA LEU A 75 -4.78 -20.31 -4.75
C LEU A 75 -5.22 -21.67 -4.22
N LEU A 76 -5.39 -21.76 -2.91
CA LEU A 76 -5.73 -23.00 -2.20
C LEU A 76 -6.90 -22.79 -1.26
N GLU A 77 -7.60 -23.90 -0.97
CA GLU A 77 -8.52 -24.00 0.16
C GLU A 77 -7.77 -24.38 1.45
N PRO A 78 -8.36 -24.17 2.63
CA PRO A 78 -7.73 -24.50 3.92
C PRO A 78 -7.32 -25.96 4.11
N ASP A 79 -7.98 -26.91 3.43
CA ASP A 79 -7.65 -28.34 3.47
C ASP A 79 -6.47 -28.72 2.56
N GLY A 80 -5.90 -27.75 1.85
CA GLY A 80 -4.78 -27.95 0.93
C GLY A 80 -5.18 -28.24 -0.52
N THR A 81 -6.46 -28.21 -0.84
CA THR A 81 -6.93 -28.33 -2.23
C THR A 81 -6.43 -27.17 -3.07
N LEU A 82 -5.67 -27.46 -4.12
CA LEU A 82 -5.16 -26.46 -5.07
C LEU A 82 -6.25 -26.14 -6.09
N LEU A 83 -6.71 -24.88 -6.13
CA LEU A 83 -7.73 -24.39 -7.06
C LEU A 83 -7.13 -23.72 -8.30
N LEU A 84 -6.03 -23.01 -8.13
CA LEU A 84 -5.34 -22.30 -9.20
C LEU A 84 -3.83 -22.38 -9.02
N GLN A 85 -3.13 -22.69 -10.10
CA GLN A 85 -1.70 -22.49 -10.24
C GLN A 85 -1.43 -21.86 -11.59
N GLU A 86 -0.79 -20.70 -11.56
CA GLU A 86 -0.30 -19.98 -12.72
C GLU A 86 1.16 -19.66 -12.50
N ASP A 87 2.02 -20.22 -13.36
CA ASP A 87 3.44 -19.98 -13.38
C ASP A 87 3.76 -19.04 -14.54
N THR A 88 4.29 -17.87 -14.25
CA THR A 88 4.58 -16.82 -15.23
C THR A 88 5.86 -17.17 -16.00
N PRO A 89 5.84 -17.28 -17.35
CA PRO A 89 7.03 -17.43 -18.16
C PRO A 89 8.02 -16.27 -17.93
N ASP A 90 9.31 -16.54 -18.03
CA ASP A 90 10.36 -15.53 -17.81
C ASP A 90 10.34 -14.39 -18.84
N ASP A 91 9.75 -14.65 -20.03
CA ASP A 91 9.56 -13.69 -21.12
C ASP A 91 8.14 -13.11 -21.19
N ALA A 92 7.30 -13.36 -20.17
CA ALA A 92 5.94 -12.81 -20.11
C ALA A 92 5.96 -11.28 -20.01
N PRO A 93 4.93 -10.62 -20.56
CA PRO A 93 4.76 -9.17 -20.38
C PRO A 93 4.72 -8.78 -18.90
N LEU A 94 5.32 -7.62 -18.59
CA LEU A 94 5.28 -7.02 -17.25
C LEU A 94 3.97 -6.23 -17.04
N ASP A 95 2.83 -6.93 -17.09
CA ASP A 95 1.53 -6.29 -16.94
C ASP A 95 1.24 -5.89 -15.49
N ARG A 96 1.66 -6.74 -14.56
CA ARG A 96 1.51 -6.57 -13.11
C ARG A 96 2.77 -7.00 -12.35
N PRO A 97 3.96 -6.53 -12.77
CA PRO A 97 5.20 -6.98 -12.16
C PRO A 97 5.24 -6.56 -10.70
N GLU A 98 5.85 -7.40 -9.88
CA GLU A 98 6.07 -7.11 -8.48
C GLU A 98 7.39 -6.40 -8.24
N VAL A 99 7.39 -5.50 -7.26
CA VAL A 99 8.57 -4.77 -6.80
C VAL A 99 8.54 -4.65 -5.28
N ASP A 100 9.70 -4.70 -4.65
CA ASP A 100 9.81 -4.34 -3.24
C ASP A 100 9.46 -2.86 -3.05
N ARG A 101 8.59 -2.57 -2.07
CA ARG A 101 8.15 -1.19 -1.78
C ARG A 101 9.34 -0.27 -1.51
N ALA A 102 10.40 -0.78 -0.88
CA ALA A 102 11.63 -0.04 -0.61
C ALA A 102 12.32 0.37 -1.91
N ASP A 103 12.50 -0.58 -2.84
CA ASP A 103 13.17 -0.35 -4.11
C ASP A 103 12.43 0.66 -4.98
N LEU A 104 11.09 0.56 -5.03
CA LEU A 104 10.26 1.54 -5.75
C LEU A 104 10.36 2.94 -5.13
N ARG A 105 10.36 3.03 -3.79
CA ARG A 105 10.52 4.30 -3.09
C ARG A 105 11.90 4.89 -3.34
N ASP A 106 12.92 4.07 -3.30
CA ASP A 106 14.30 4.48 -3.53
C ASP A 106 14.51 4.92 -4.99
N LEU A 107 13.89 4.23 -5.95
CA LEU A 107 13.87 4.65 -7.36
C LEU A 107 13.31 6.07 -7.54
N LEU A 108 12.21 6.38 -6.85
CA LEU A 108 11.58 7.72 -6.88
C LEU A 108 12.49 8.76 -6.20
N LEU A 109 13.04 8.46 -5.02
CA LEU A 109 13.94 9.35 -4.28
C LEU A 109 15.19 9.68 -5.10
N ASP A 110 15.83 8.67 -5.69
CA ASP A 110 17.05 8.84 -6.52
C ASP A 110 16.82 9.62 -7.81
N SER A 111 15.56 9.83 -8.18
CA SER A 111 15.18 10.63 -9.35
C SER A 111 15.00 12.12 -9.06
N LEU A 112 15.01 12.51 -7.79
CA LEU A 112 14.80 13.88 -7.34
C LEU A 112 16.14 14.57 -7.03
N PRO A 113 16.26 15.88 -7.26
CA PRO A 113 17.42 16.65 -6.83
C PRO A 113 17.59 16.64 -5.30
N ASP A 114 18.84 16.79 -4.87
CA ASP A 114 19.17 16.97 -3.46
C ASP A 114 18.38 18.12 -2.83
N GLY A 115 17.86 17.89 -1.64
CA GLY A 115 17.16 18.92 -0.88
C GLY A 115 15.68 19.14 -1.26
N VAL A 116 15.14 18.46 -2.25
CA VAL A 116 13.70 18.47 -2.53
C VAL A 116 12.93 17.84 -1.38
N VAL A 117 13.46 16.77 -0.77
CA VAL A 117 12.86 16.13 0.40
C VAL A 117 13.49 16.70 1.68
N ARG A 118 12.67 17.26 2.54
CA ARG A 118 13.03 17.82 3.86
C ARG A 118 12.65 16.81 4.94
N TRP A 119 13.61 16.08 5.42
CA TRP A 119 13.46 15.05 6.46
C TRP A 119 13.27 15.66 7.85
N GLY A 120 12.62 14.92 8.77
CA GLY A 120 12.37 15.35 10.15
C GLY A 120 11.31 16.45 10.28
N ARG A 121 10.54 16.71 9.24
CA ARG A 121 9.52 17.76 9.17
C ARG A 121 8.11 17.19 9.36
N ALA A 122 7.76 16.86 10.60
CA ALA A 122 6.43 16.37 10.95
C ALA A 122 5.40 17.52 10.91
N PHE A 123 4.51 17.51 9.92
CA PHE A 123 3.43 18.52 9.78
C PHE A 123 2.47 18.47 10.97
N VAL A 124 2.09 19.65 11.48
CA VAL A 124 1.15 19.82 12.59
C VAL A 124 -0.14 20.50 12.14
N SER A 125 -0.03 21.65 11.50
CA SER A 125 -1.17 22.47 11.04
C SER A 125 -0.75 23.39 9.90
N ALA A 126 -1.75 23.97 9.24
CA ALA A 126 -1.56 25.04 8.27
C ALA A 126 -2.62 26.13 8.50
N ASP A 127 -2.22 27.39 8.41
CA ASP A 127 -3.08 28.55 8.46
C ASP A 127 -2.46 29.70 7.63
N ASP A 128 -3.29 30.51 7.03
CA ASP A 128 -2.90 31.73 6.27
C ASP A 128 -1.68 31.56 5.34
N GLY A 129 -1.58 30.40 4.63
CA GLY A 129 -0.47 30.11 3.70
C GLY A 129 0.85 29.73 4.41
N LEU A 130 0.80 29.39 5.69
CA LEU A 130 1.95 29.00 6.51
C LEU A 130 1.77 27.57 7.05
N LEU A 131 2.75 26.72 6.85
CA LEU A 131 2.86 25.38 7.45
C LEU A 131 3.57 25.47 8.79
N HIS A 132 3.11 24.67 9.76
CA HIS A 132 3.75 24.51 11.07
C HIS A 132 4.20 23.07 11.26
N PHE A 133 5.42 22.90 11.75
CA PHE A 133 6.04 21.60 12.01
C PHE A 133 6.25 21.36 13.51
N ALA A 134 6.32 20.09 13.92
CA ALA A 134 6.45 19.70 15.32
C ALA A 134 7.77 20.17 15.97
N ASP A 135 8.79 20.47 15.20
CA ASP A 135 10.07 21.03 15.65
C ASP A 135 10.02 22.56 15.87
N GLY A 136 8.85 23.19 15.69
CA GLY A 136 8.66 24.64 15.79
C GLY A 136 9.01 25.41 14.50
N GLY A 137 9.51 24.72 13.46
CA GLY A 137 9.75 25.32 12.14
C GLY A 137 8.47 25.64 11.40
N SER A 138 8.58 26.52 10.41
CA SER A 138 7.48 26.89 9.50
C SER A 138 7.97 27.02 8.06
N ALA A 139 7.01 26.97 7.10
CA ALA A 139 7.26 27.22 5.69
C ALA A 139 6.03 27.78 5.02
N THR A 140 6.21 28.66 4.03
CA THR A 140 5.10 29.21 3.23
C THR A 140 4.72 28.28 2.08
N TYR A 141 3.46 28.33 1.66
CA TYR A 141 2.94 27.64 0.51
C TYR A 141 1.86 28.43 -0.23
N ASP A 142 1.76 28.21 -1.54
CA ASP A 142 0.63 28.61 -2.38
C ASP A 142 -0.31 27.43 -2.62
N LEU A 143 0.24 26.19 -2.69
CA LEU A 143 -0.50 24.94 -2.76
C LEU A 143 0.06 23.92 -1.76
N LEU A 144 -0.80 23.40 -0.90
CA LEU A 144 -0.54 22.32 0.05
C LEU A 144 -1.15 21.01 -0.45
N VAL A 145 -0.31 19.99 -0.62
CA VAL A 145 -0.74 18.65 -1.02
C VAL A 145 -0.54 17.67 0.13
N GLY A 146 -1.64 17.11 0.65
CA GLY A 146 -1.58 16.05 1.65
C GLY A 146 -1.33 14.69 1.00
N ALA A 147 -0.14 14.14 1.22
CA ALA A 147 0.29 12.79 0.85
C ALA A 147 0.76 12.02 2.09
N ASP A 148 0.24 12.38 3.27
CA ASP A 148 0.68 11.96 4.60
C ASP A 148 0.00 10.67 5.11
N GLY A 149 -0.69 9.97 4.20
CA GLY A 149 -1.16 8.60 4.38
C GLY A 149 -2.45 8.48 5.22
N ALA A 150 -2.71 7.28 5.70
CA ALA A 150 -3.97 6.88 6.36
C ALA A 150 -4.42 7.85 7.46
N ASN A 151 -3.48 8.31 8.29
CA ASN A 151 -3.74 9.23 9.42
C ASN A 151 -3.44 10.69 9.04
N SER A 152 -3.81 11.08 7.83
CA SER A 152 -3.54 12.42 7.30
C SER A 152 -4.07 13.53 8.23
N ARG A 153 -3.16 14.45 8.56
CA ARG A 153 -3.52 15.71 9.23
C ARG A 153 -3.97 16.76 8.22
N VAL A 154 -3.45 16.74 6.99
CA VAL A 154 -3.89 17.65 5.94
C VAL A 154 -5.36 17.40 5.59
N ARG A 155 -5.82 16.13 5.62
CA ARG A 155 -7.25 15.81 5.39
C ARG A 155 -8.20 16.59 6.28
N THR A 156 -7.82 16.88 7.53
CA THR A 156 -8.68 17.61 8.46
C THR A 156 -8.95 19.05 8.06
N LEU A 157 -8.21 19.60 7.09
CA LEU A 157 -8.48 20.92 6.50
C LEU A 157 -9.62 20.91 5.48
N LEU A 158 -9.99 19.72 4.96
CA LEU A 158 -10.95 19.54 3.87
C LEU A 158 -12.21 18.80 4.30
N THR A 159 -12.09 17.88 5.27
CA THR A 159 -13.21 17.02 5.70
C THR A 159 -13.00 16.49 7.11
N ASP A 160 -14.10 16.26 7.83
CA ASP A 160 -14.10 15.60 9.14
C ASP A 160 -14.05 14.06 9.06
N ALA A 161 -14.00 13.48 7.83
CA ALA A 161 -13.95 12.04 7.63
C ALA A 161 -12.70 11.43 8.29
N ARG A 162 -12.90 10.36 9.05
CA ARG A 162 -11.86 9.62 9.75
C ARG A 162 -11.86 8.16 9.30
N PRO A 163 -10.69 7.52 9.21
CA PRO A 163 -10.63 6.08 8.99
C PRO A 163 -11.38 5.34 10.11
N ALA A 164 -12.18 4.34 9.71
CA ALA A 164 -12.87 3.44 10.61
C ALA A 164 -12.41 2.01 10.40
N HIS A 165 -12.46 1.19 11.44
CA HIS A 165 -12.13 -0.24 11.36
C HIS A 165 -13.05 -0.96 10.38
N THR A 166 -12.49 -1.81 9.51
CA THR A 166 -13.22 -2.47 8.43
C THR A 166 -13.76 -3.86 8.79
N GLY A 167 -13.59 -4.31 10.03
CA GLY A 167 -13.87 -5.70 10.42
C GLY A 167 -12.73 -6.68 10.08
N GLN A 168 -11.57 -6.18 9.63
CA GLN A 168 -10.41 -7.01 9.33
C GLN A 168 -9.24 -6.68 10.24
N ASN A 169 -8.64 -7.71 10.83
CA ASN A 169 -7.39 -7.62 11.55
C ASN A 169 -6.34 -8.52 10.89
N VAL A 170 -5.14 -8.01 10.70
CA VAL A 170 -4.04 -8.71 10.02
C VAL A 170 -2.89 -8.91 11.00
N ILE A 171 -2.26 -10.07 10.97
CA ILE A 171 -0.99 -10.34 11.62
C ILE A 171 0.04 -10.56 10.55
N GLU A 172 1.04 -9.68 10.51
CA GLU A 172 2.17 -9.80 9.60
C GLU A 172 3.31 -10.53 10.27
N VAL A 173 3.81 -11.57 9.61
CA VAL A 173 4.99 -12.34 9.99
C VAL A 173 5.88 -12.56 8.76
N SER A 174 7.10 -13.03 8.95
CA SER A 174 8.00 -13.33 7.83
C SER A 174 8.91 -14.50 8.13
N ILE A 175 9.46 -15.10 7.09
CA ILE A 175 10.53 -16.10 7.15
C ILE A 175 11.72 -15.53 6.38
N SER A 176 12.79 -15.20 7.09
CA SER A 176 14.02 -14.71 6.49
C SER A 176 14.82 -15.84 5.85
N ASP A 177 15.41 -15.56 4.68
CA ASP A 177 16.33 -16.49 3.99
C ASP A 177 15.73 -17.92 3.84
N ILE A 178 14.45 -17.97 3.42
CA ILE A 178 13.64 -19.18 3.43
C ILE A 178 14.26 -20.32 2.60
N ASP A 179 14.95 -20.00 1.49
CA ASP A 179 15.59 -20.99 0.63
C ASP A 179 16.65 -21.81 1.37
N ARG A 180 17.36 -21.17 2.29
CA ARG A 180 18.40 -21.83 3.10
C ARG A 180 17.82 -22.47 4.37
N THR A 181 16.90 -21.77 5.03
CA THR A 181 16.39 -22.20 6.36
C THR A 181 15.28 -23.24 6.24
N HIS A 182 14.42 -23.15 5.21
CA HIS A 182 13.23 -23.98 5.02
C HIS A 182 12.96 -24.25 3.54
N PRO A 183 13.86 -25.00 2.83
CA PRO A 183 13.79 -25.19 1.38
C PRO A 183 12.47 -25.82 0.90
N ASP A 184 11.88 -26.72 1.68
CA ASP A 184 10.58 -27.33 1.34
C ASP A 184 9.43 -26.30 1.37
N LEU A 185 9.44 -25.40 2.34
CA LEU A 185 8.47 -24.30 2.41
C LEU A 185 8.70 -23.27 1.31
N ALA A 186 9.96 -23.00 0.98
CA ALA A 186 10.34 -22.14 -0.14
C ALA A 186 9.80 -22.69 -1.47
N ALA A 187 9.95 -23.99 -1.72
CA ALA A 187 9.43 -24.66 -2.92
C ALA A 187 7.89 -24.64 -2.96
N MET A 188 7.24 -24.80 -1.80
CA MET A 188 5.78 -24.75 -1.68
C MET A 188 5.23 -23.37 -2.03
N VAL A 189 5.80 -22.30 -1.46
CA VAL A 189 5.36 -20.91 -1.72
C VAL A 189 5.66 -20.50 -3.15
N GLY A 190 6.81 -20.93 -3.71
CA GLY A 190 7.20 -20.57 -5.07
C GLY A 190 7.81 -19.17 -5.18
N ARG A 191 7.64 -18.53 -6.36
CA ARG A 191 8.31 -17.27 -6.72
C ARG A 191 7.44 -16.02 -6.50
N GLY A 192 6.13 -16.16 -6.44
CA GLY A 192 5.17 -15.07 -6.39
C GLY A 192 4.20 -15.17 -5.21
N ASN A 193 2.92 -15.18 -5.52
CA ASN A 193 1.80 -15.15 -4.58
C ASN A 193 1.31 -16.55 -4.22
N TYR A 194 1.14 -16.82 -2.94
CA TYR A 194 0.61 -18.05 -2.40
C TYR A 194 -0.54 -17.74 -1.43
N TRP A 195 -1.77 -17.99 -1.85
CA TRP A 195 -2.96 -17.63 -1.08
C TRP A 195 -3.74 -18.85 -0.64
N VAL A 196 -4.07 -18.89 0.64
CA VAL A 196 -4.98 -19.86 1.24
C VAL A 196 -6.17 -19.11 1.81
N LEU A 197 -7.37 -19.36 1.31
CA LEU A 197 -8.57 -18.58 1.62
C LEU A 197 -9.69 -19.50 2.11
N GLY A 198 -10.34 -19.13 3.21
CA GLY A 198 -11.55 -19.81 3.68
C GLY A 198 -11.78 -19.67 5.17
N ASN A 199 -13.01 -19.98 5.59
CA ASN A 199 -13.41 -19.98 7.01
C ASN A 199 -13.24 -18.61 7.71
N GLY A 200 -13.38 -17.50 6.97
CA GLY A 200 -13.20 -16.14 7.52
C GLY A 200 -11.74 -15.79 7.85
N VAL A 201 -10.78 -16.56 7.33
CA VAL A 201 -9.34 -16.31 7.48
C VAL A 201 -8.66 -16.43 6.13
N SER A 202 -7.65 -15.60 5.89
CA SER A 202 -6.74 -15.77 4.76
C SER A 202 -5.29 -15.80 5.21
N LEU A 203 -4.49 -16.63 4.53
CA LEU A 203 -3.04 -16.62 4.58
C LEU A 203 -2.55 -16.21 3.20
N ALA A 204 -1.91 -15.05 3.12
CA ALA A 204 -1.28 -14.56 1.91
C ALA A 204 0.23 -14.52 2.10
N ALA A 205 0.96 -15.42 1.44
CA ALA A 205 2.42 -15.42 1.44
C ALA A 205 2.96 -14.88 0.12
N GLN A 206 3.96 -14.02 0.21
CA GLN A 206 4.64 -13.41 -0.94
C GLN A 206 6.15 -13.50 -0.77
N ARG A 207 6.84 -13.84 -1.85
CA ARG A 207 8.32 -13.85 -1.86
C ARG A 207 8.85 -12.48 -2.25
N ASN A 208 9.64 -11.87 -1.37
CA ASN A 208 10.36 -10.63 -1.62
C ASN A 208 11.66 -10.86 -2.41
N GLY A 209 12.19 -9.78 -3.02
CA GLY A 209 13.46 -9.80 -3.76
C GLY A 209 14.67 -10.16 -2.92
N ASP A 210 14.65 -9.91 -1.62
CA ASP A 210 15.70 -10.25 -0.65
C ASP A 210 15.70 -11.73 -0.19
N GLY A 211 14.85 -12.58 -0.79
CA GLY A 211 14.71 -13.99 -0.42
C GLY A 211 13.85 -14.25 0.82
N ARG A 212 13.25 -13.22 1.40
CA ARG A 212 12.28 -13.33 2.49
C ARG A 212 10.91 -13.72 1.95
N VAL A 213 10.17 -14.52 2.68
CA VAL A 213 8.73 -14.69 2.49
C VAL A 213 7.99 -13.90 3.56
N ARG A 214 7.13 -12.98 3.13
CA ARG A 214 6.20 -12.27 4.02
C ARG A 214 4.85 -12.96 4.01
N ILE A 215 4.23 -13.03 5.18
CA ILE A 215 2.95 -13.71 5.36
C ILE A 215 2.02 -12.76 6.09
N GLY A 216 0.87 -12.49 5.50
CA GLY A 216 -0.26 -11.82 6.13
C GLY A 216 -1.33 -12.84 6.50
N LEU A 217 -1.62 -12.97 7.79
CA LEU A 217 -2.78 -13.71 8.28
C LEU A 217 -3.90 -12.72 8.54
N SER A 218 -4.94 -12.73 7.71
CA SER A 218 -6.10 -11.85 7.86
C SER A 218 -7.24 -12.59 8.52
N PHE A 219 -7.82 -11.98 9.54
CA PHE A 219 -9.01 -12.44 10.25
C PHE A 219 -10.14 -11.46 9.95
N TYR A 220 -11.23 -11.95 9.35
CA TYR A 220 -12.37 -11.15 8.91
C TYR A 220 -13.54 -11.25 9.90
N ASN A 221 -14.46 -10.29 9.81
CA ASN A 221 -15.62 -10.18 10.72
C ASN A 221 -15.21 -10.09 12.20
N THR A 222 -14.11 -9.41 12.47
CA THR A 222 -13.54 -9.24 13.80
C THR A 222 -13.75 -7.82 14.32
N ALA A 223 -13.85 -7.66 15.64
CA ALA A 223 -13.98 -6.36 16.29
C ALA A 223 -12.64 -5.58 16.27
N GLU A 224 -12.70 -4.27 16.48
CA GLU A 224 -11.51 -3.40 16.52
C GLU A 224 -10.54 -3.81 17.65
N ASP A 225 -11.06 -4.25 18.78
CA ASP A 225 -10.30 -4.71 19.96
C ASP A 225 -9.93 -6.20 19.91
N TRP A 226 -10.13 -6.86 18.76
CA TRP A 226 -9.88 -8.30 18.59
C TRP A 226 -8.48 -8.73 19.02
N PHE A 227 -7.45 -7.94 18.84
CA PHE A 227 -6.09 -8.31 19.26
C PHE A 227 -6.01 -8.55 20.76
N ALA A 228 -6.67 -7.72 21.57
CA ALA A 228 -6.74 -7.91 23.02
C ALA A 228 -7.54 -9.18 23.39
N ALA A 229 -8.61 -9.49 22.66
CA ALA A 229 -9.47 -10.64 22.88
C ALA A 229 -8.91 -11.95 22.32
N SER A 230 -7.99 -11.89 21.34
CA SER A 230 -7.46 -13.07 20.63
C SER A 230 -6.65 -14.02 21.51
N GLY A 231 -6.11 -13.51 22.61
CA GLY A 231 -5.22 -14.25 23.50
C GLY A 231 -3.84 -14.53 22.91
N ILE A 232 -3.40 -13.74 21.90
CA ILE A 232 -2.07 -13.86 21.30
C ILE A 232 -1.08 -13.07 22.17
N PRO A 233 -0.06 -13.72 22.75
CA PRO A 233 0.96 -13.06 23.57
C PRO A 233 2.04 -12.47 22.66
N PHE A 234 1.84 -11.24 22.17
CA PHE A 234 2.74 -10.58 21.22
C PHE A 234 4.16 -10.29 21.76
N ASP A 235 4.35 -10.37 23.06
CA ASP A 235 5.62 -10.23 23.77
C ASP A 235 6.40 -11.56 23.89
N ASP A 236 5.76 -12.70 23.57
CA ASP A 236 6.37 -14.04 23.50
C ASP A 236 6.18 -14.63 22.10
N PRO A 237 7.15 -14.49 21.20
CA PRO A 237 7.02 -14.95 19.81
C PRO A 237 6.72 -16.44 19.67
N ALA A 238 7.27 -17.29 20.55
CA ALA A 238 7.06 -18.73 20.49
C ALA A 238 5.61 -19.08 20.86
N ALA A 239 5.11 -18.50 21.97
CA ALA A 239 3.73 -18.67 22.39
C ALA A 239 2.74 -18.03 21.41
N ALA A 240 3.09 -16.90 20.81
CA ALA A 240 2.29 -16.24 19.78
C ALA A 240 2.13 -17.12 18.53
N ARG A 241 3.23 -17.72 18.01
CA ARG A 241 3.16 -18.68 16.89
C ARG A 241 2.27 -19.88 17.22
N ALA A 242 2.43 -20.46 18.42
CA ALA A 242 1.58 -21.56 18.86
C ALA A 242 0.10 -21.17 18.94
N ARG A 243 -0.20 -19.97 19.44
CA ARG A 243 -1.58 -19.44 19.50
C ARG A 243 -2.14 -19.19 18.11
N LEU A 244 -1.36 -18.61 17.19
CA LEU A 244 -1.77 -18.38 15.79
C LEU A 244 -2.14 -19.68 15.09
N ILE A 245 -1.32 -20.74 15.25
CA ILE A 245 -1.62 -22.08 14.74
C ILE A 245 -2.94 -22.59 15.31
N GLY A 246 -3.18 -22.38 16.60
CA GLY A 246 -4.43 -22.77 17.26
C GLY A 246 -5.68 -22.00 16.79
N LEU A 247 -5.52 -20.88 16.08
CA LEU A 247 -6.61 -20.15 15.45
C LEU A 247 -6.99 -20.66 14.04
N LEU A 248 -6.29 -21.69 13.54
CA LEU A 248 -6.49 -22.30 12.23
C LEU A 248 -6.93 -23.78 12.35
N PRO A 249 -8.03 -24.08 13.05
CA PRO A 249 -8.47 -25.46 13.23
C PRO A 249 -8.85 -26.08 11.87
N GLY A 250 -8.34 -27.28 11.61
CA GLY A 250 -8.64 -28.04 10.39
C GLY A 250 -7.88 -27.58 9.14
N TRP A 251 -6.97 -26.62 9.26
CA TRP A 251 -6.08 -26.26 8.15
C TRP A 251 -5.02 -27.33 7.91
N ASP A 252 -4.63 -27.51 6.65
CA ASP A 252 -3.56 -28.43 6.27
C ASP A 252 -2.26 -28.11 7.05
N PRO A 253 -1.56 -29.12 7.60
CA PRO A 253 -0.33 -28.94 8.36
C PRO A 253 0.77 -28.13 7.63
N ARG A 254 0.79 -28.13 6.31
CA ARG A 254 1.74 -27.35 5.52
C ARG A 254 1.60 -25.84 5.76
N PHE A 255 0.39 -25.34 5.99
CA PHE A 255 0.14 -23.91 6.23
C PHE A 255 0.53 -23.49 7.65
N THR A 256 0.25 -24.38 8.63
CA THR A 256 0.69 -24.13 10.01
C THR A 256 2.21 -24.25 10.15
N ALA A 257 2.88 -25.04 9.30
CA ALA A 257 4.34 -25.10 9.26
C ALA A 257 4.97 -23.75 8.80
N LEU A 258 4.32 -23.01 7.90
CA LEU A 258 4.76 -21.65 7.56
C LEU A 258 4.75 -20.74 8.78
N ILE A 259 3.70 -20.81 9.61
CA ILE A 259 3.60 -19.98 10.83
C ILE A 259 4.65 -20.42 11.87
N ALA A 260 4.86 -21.72 12.02
CA ALA A 260 5.86 -22.26 12.94
C ALA A 260 7.30 -21.82 12.57
N ALA A 261 7.56 -21.65 11.28
CA ALA A 261 8.87 -21.26 10.74
C ALA A 261 9.13 -19.76 10.76
N CYS A 262 8.15 -18.92 11.11
CA CYS A 262 8.29 -17.46 11.09
C CYS A 262 9.32 -16.95 12.09
N ASP A 263 9.97 -15.85 11.71
CA ASP A 263 10.82 -15.03 12.57
C ASP A 263 10.07 -14.53 13.81
N ASP A 264 10.79 -13.94 14.77
CA ASP A 264 10.20 -13.46 16.01
C ASP A 264 9.39 -12.17 15.89
N ALA A 265 9.47 -11.49 14.75
CA ALA A 265 8.69 -10.29 14.48
C ALA A 265 7.24 -10.65 14.11
N ILE A 266 6.31 -10.43 15.04
CA ILE A 266 4.87 -10.66 14.87
C ILE A 266 4.16 -9.31 15.01
N VAL A 267 3.62 -8.77 13.92
CA VAL A 267 3.12 -7.39 13.87
C VAL A 267 1.61 -7.36 13.67
N PRO A 268 0.84 -6.95 14.70
CA PRO A 268 -0.61 -6.77 14.55
C PRO A 268 -0.94 -5.48 13.79
N ARG A 269 -1.95 -5.55 12.90
CA ARG A 269 -2.49 -4.42 12.15
C ARG A 269 -4.01 -4.47 12.08
N ALA A 270 -4.69 -3.52 12.68
CA ALA A 270 -6.10 -3.26 12.43
C ALA A 270 -6.25 -2.55 11.07
N ILE A 271 -7.08 -3.08 10.20
CA ILE A 271 -7.32 -2.50 8.88
C ILE A 271 -8.43 -1.46 9.00
N THR A 272 -8.12 -0.26 8.52
CA THR A 272 -9.05 0.86 8.51
C THR A 272 -9.24 1.38 7.10
N ALA A 273 -10.41 1.97 6.83
CA ALA A 273 -10.74 2.61 5.56
C ALA A 273 -11.50 3.91 5.79
N LEU A 274 -11.43 4.80 4.82
CA LEU A 274 -12.30 5.97 4.72
C LEU A 274 -13.66 5.55 4.12
N PRO A 275 -14.71 6.38 4.30
CA PRO A 275 -16.01 6.12 3.69
C PRO A 275 -15.87 5.95 2.16
N VAL A 276 -16.55 4.95 1.61
CA VAL A 276 -16.60 4.71 0.16
C VAL A 276 -17.22 5.91 -0.55
N GLY A 277 -16.54 6.43 -1.57
CA GLY A 277 -17.00 7.60 -2.32
C GLY A 277 -16.84 8.91 -1.56
N LEU A 278 -15.90 9.00 -0.62
CA LEU A 278 -15.58 10.25 0.07
C LEU A 278 -15.22 11.34 -0.94
N THR A 279 -15.86 12.49 -0.79
CA THR A 279 -15.58 13.74 -1.51
C THR A 279 -15.59 14.91 -0.53
N TRP A 280 -15.07 16.05 -0.96
CA TRP A 280 -15.09 17.32 -0.21
C TRP A 280 -15.28 18.48 -1.21
N PRO A 281 -15.76 19.65 -0.75
CA PRO A 281 -15.78 20.85 -1.58
C PRO A 281 -14.36 21.28 -1.92
N SER A 282 -14.10 21.58 -3.20
CA SER A 282 -12.77 22.05 -3.62
C SER A 282 -12.41 23.32 -2.83
N THR A 283 -11.23 23.27 -2.21
CA THR A 283 -10.75 24.33 -1.32
C THR A 283 -9.49 24.95 -1.93
N PRO A 284 -9.48 26.27 -2.20
CA PRO A 284 -8.32 26.91 -2.78
C PRO A 284 -7.04 26.66 -1.98
N GLY A 285 -5.98 26.25 -2.68
CA GLY A 285 -4.66 26.07 -2.10
C GLY A 285 -4.43 24.80 -1.27
N VAL A 286 -5.40 23.87 -1.21
CA VAL A 286 -5.22 22.57 -0.48
C VAL A 286 -5.85 21.44 -1.28
N THR A 287 -5.16 20.31 -1.37
CA THR A 287 -5.70 19.06 -1.92
C THR A 287 -5.04 17.83 -1.29
N LEU A 288 -5.56 16.63 -1.60
CA LEU A 288 -5.07 15.35 -1.07
C LEU A 288 -4.76 14.36 -2.21
N LEU A 289 -3.92 13.37 -1.91
CA LEU A 289 -3.69 12.22 -2.78
C LEU A 289 -3.42 10.92 -1.98
N GLY A 290 -3.62 9.79 -2.61
CA GLY A 290 -3.37 8.47 -2.04
C GLY A 290 -4.20 8.20 -0.77
N ASP A 291 -3.62 7.48 0.18
CA ASP A 291 -4.33 7.10 1.43
C ASP A 291 -4.80 8.31 2.25
N ALA A 292 -4.24 9.49 2.05
CA ALA A 292 -4.76 10.72 2.67
C ALA A 292 -6.15 11.08 2.11
N ALA A 293 -6.41 10.80 0.84
CA ALA A 293 -7.66 11.08 0.15
C ALA A 293 -8.67 9.92 0.21
N HIS A 294 -8.21 8.66 0.03
CA HIS A 294 -9.11 7.54 -0.27
C HIS A 294 -8.62 6.20 0.30
N LEU A 295 -8.12 6.18 1.55
CA LEU A 295 -7.74 4.95 2.24
C LEU A 295 -8.82 3.87 2.09
N MET A 296 -8.46 2.71 1.54
CA MET A 296 -9.35 1.58 1.30
C MET A 296 -8.74 0.26 1.78
N PRO A 297 -9.53 -0.82 1.94
CA PRO A 297 -9.00 -2.14 2.28
C PRO A 297 -7.89 -2.59 1.31
N PRO A 298 -6.86 -3.32 1.81
CA PRO A 298 -5.66 -3.66 1.02
C PRO A 298 -5.92 -4.82 0.05
N VAL A 299 -6.43 -4.52 -1.15
CA VAL A 299 -6.69 -5.49 -2.23
C VAL A 299 -5.83 -5.21 -3.47
N GLY A 300 -4.63 -4.66 -3.31
CA GLY A 300 -3.69 -4.37 -4.40
C GLY A 300 -3.85 -3.00 -5.07
N GLN A 301 -4.86 -2.20 -4.72
CA GLN A 301 -5.15 -0.92 -5.40
C GLN A 301 -4.39 0.28 -4.83
N GLY A 302 -4.15 0.33 -3.51
CA GLY A 302 -3.74 1.56 -2.82
C GLY A 302 -2.45 2.20 -3.34
N ALA A 303 -1.39 1.42 -3.55
CA ALA A 303 -0.12 1.95 -4.05
C ALA A 303 -0.22 2.44 -5.51
N ASN A 304 -0.97 1.70 -6.34
CA ASN A 304 -1.23 2.07 -7.73
C ASN A 304 -2.01 3.38 -7.83
N MET A 305 -3.06 3.53 -7.02
CA MET A 305 -3.84 4.77 -6.96
C MET A 305 -3.00 5.93 -6.48
N ALA A 306 -2.21 5.76 -5.41
CA ALA A 306 -1.35 6.83 -4.89
C ALA A 306 -0.31 7.31 -5.92
N LEU A 307 0.34 6.40 -6.65
CA LEU A 307 1.25 6.75 -7.74
C LEU A 307 0.54 7.53 -8.84
N LEU A 308 -0.63 7.03 -9.25
CA LEU A 308 -1.41 7.61 -10.32
C LEU A 308 -1.93 9.00 -9.96
N ASP A 309 -2.41 9.19 -8.73
CA ASP A 309 -2.82 10.49 -8.21
C ASP A 309 -1.67 11.51 -8.28
N GLY A 310 -0.48 11.11 -7.81
CA GLY A 310 0.69 11.98 -7.86
C GLY A 310 1.01 12.42 -9.28
N ALA A 311 0.95 11.50 -10.24
CA ALA A 311 1.21 11.82 -11.64
C ALA A 311 0.12 12.72 -12.24
N LEU A 312 -1.15 12.41 -12.02
CA LEU A 312 -2.27 13.16 -12.59
C LEU A 312 -2.35 14.58 -12.03
N LEU A 313 -2.16 14.75 -10.71
CA LEU A 313 -2.06 16.09 -10.11
C LEU A 313 -0.86 16.86 -10.70
N GLY A 314 0.30 16.21 -10.86
CA GLY A 314 1.47 16.85 -11.47
C GLY A 314 1.22 17.31 -12.90
N LEU A 315 0.55 16.49 -13.72
CA LEU A 315 0.15 16.82 -15.09
C LEU A 315 -0.89 17.96 -15.12
N ALA A 316 -1.88 17.95 -14.23
CA ALA A 316 -2.87 19.01 -14.13
C ALA A 316 -2.23 20.36 -13.78
N LEU A 317 -1.29 20.37 -12.83
CA LEU A 317 -0.53 21.57 -12.46
C LEU A 317 0.37 22.06 -13.63
N ALA A 318 0.94 21.15 -14.40
CA ALA A 318 1.71 21.51 -15.60
C ALA A 318 0.83 22.08 -16.73
N ALA A 319 -0.41 21.63 -16.84
CA ALA A 319 -1.37 22.14 -17.82
C ALA A 319 -1.94 23.52 -17.43
N HIS A 320 -1.97 23.87 -16.15
CA HIS A 320 -2.50 25.12 -15.61
C HIS A 320 -1.44 25.89 -14.77
N PRO A 321 -0.31 26.32 -15.37
CA PRO A 321 0.82 26.85 -14.61
C PRO A 321 0.51 28.14 -13.82
N ASP A 322 -0.50 28.89 -14.24
CA ASP A 322 -0.91 30.16 -13.63
C ASP A 322 -2.22 30.05 -12.81
N ASP A 323 -2.86 28.85 -12.78
CA ASP A 323 -4.14 28.64 -12.11
C ASP A 323 -4.19 27.29 -11.38
N PHE A 324 -3.61 27.24 -10.18
CA PHE A 324 -3.63 26.04 -9.34
C PHE A 324 -5.06 25.64 -8.91
N ALA A 325 -6.00 26.59 -8.84
CA ALA A 325 -7.37 26.26 -8.47
C ALA A 325 -8.06 25.44 -9.56
N ALA A 326 -7.88 25.80 -10.83
CA ALA A 326 -8.36 25.00 -11.96
C ALA A 326 -7.67 23.63 -12.00
N ALA A 327 -6.33 23.58 -11.85
CA ALA A 327 -5.61 22.31 -11.82
C ALA A 327 -6.09 21.36 -10.74
N VAL A 328 -6.30 21.84 -9.52
CA VAL A 328 -6.81 21.07 -8.39
C VAL A 328 -8.23 20.59 -8.63
N HIS A 329 -9.10 21.45 -9.17
CA HIS A 329 -10.50 21.09 -9.46
C HIS A 329 -10.56 19.94 -10.49
N ASP A 330 -9.85 20.07 -11.63
CA ASP A 330 -9.82 19.04 -12.67
C ASP A 330 -9.27 17.71 -12.14
N TYR A 331 -8.22 17.78 -11.32
CA TYR A 331 -7.64 16.60 -10.67
C TYR A 331 -8.62 15.95 -9.69
N GLU A 332 -9.26 16.72 -8.81
CA GLU A 332 -10.17 16.20 -7.78
C GLU A 332 -11.40 15.53 -8.41
N ASP A 333 -11.98 16.10 -9.45
CA ASP A 333 -13.13 15.50 -10.16
C ASP A 333 -12.79 14.13 -10.74
N GLU A 334 -11.64 14.00 -11.41
CA GLU A 334 -11.17 12.71 -11.94
C GLU A 334 -10.82 11.74 -10.81
N MET A 335 -10.12 12.21 -9.78
CA MET A 335 -9.74 11.39 -8.63
C MET A 335 -10.97 10.83 -7.92
N PHE A 336 -11.97 11.64 -7.60
CA PHE A 336 -13.20 11.19 -6.91
C PHE A 336 -13.93 10.10 -7.68
N ALA A 337 -14.08 10.24 -9.00
CA ALA A 337 -14.72 9.24 -9.83
C ALA A 337 -13.96 7.92 -9.82
N ARG A 338 -12.64 7.95 -10.03
CA ARG A 338 -11.76 6.79 -10.11
C ARG A 338 -11.65 6.09 -8.76
N THR A 339 -11.36 6.83 -7.69
CA THR A 339 -11.11 6.26 -6.37
C THR A 339 -12.39 5.80 -5.69
N GLY A 340 -13.53 6.43 -5.96
CA GLY A 340 -14.84 5.95 -5.52
C GLY A 340 -15.19 4.56 -6.09
N ALA A 341 -14.85 4.31 -7.36
CA ALA A 341 -15.01 2.98 -7.97
C ALA A 341 -14.05 1.95 -7.35
N ALA A 342 -12.77 2.33 -7.17
CA ALA A 342 -11.76 1.46 -6.56
C ALA A 342 -12.10 1.13 -5.09
N ALA A 343 -12.59 2.08 -4.32
CA ALA A 343 -13.00 1.87 -2.93
C ALA A 343 -14.19 0.91 -2.81
N ARG A 344 -15.19 1.02 -3.70
CA ARG A 344 -16.30 0.05 -3.77
C ARG A 344 -15.80 -1.34 -4.08
N MET A 345 -15.01 -1.50 -5.14
CA MET A 345 -14.41 -2.79 -5.50
C MET A 345 -13.59 -3.39 -4.36
N SER A 346 -12.83 -2.56 -3.62
CA SER A 346 -12.04 -3.02 -2.47
C SER A 346 -12.92 -3.49 -1.31
N ALA A 347 -14.04 -2.80 -1.05
CA ALA A 347 -15.00 -3.19 -0.03
C ALA A 347 -15.72 -4.50 -0.42
N ASP A 348 -16.17 -4.64 -1.67
CA ASP A 348 -16.83 -5.85 -2.19
C ASP A 348 -15.87 -7.06 -2.14
N MET A 349 -14.59 -6.84 -2.50
CA MET A 349 -13.56 -7.86 -2.42
C MET A 349 -13.29 -8.29 -0.98
N GLN A 350 -13.22 -7.35 -0.04
CA GLN A 350 -13.06 -7.68 1.39
C GLN A 350 -14.25 -8.51 1.90
N GLU A 351 -15.48 -8.18 1.52
CA GLU A 351 -16.67 -8.97 1.86
C GLU A 351 -16.59 -10.39 1.27
N SER A 352 -16.15 -10.51 0.02
CA SER A 352 -15.91 -11.80 -0.64
C SER A 352 -14.87 -12.65 0.10
N LEU A 353 -13.77 -12.03 0.53
CA LEU A 353 -12.71 -12.70 1.30
C LEU A 353 -13.15 -13.12 2.71
N ALA A 354 -14.12 -12.42 3.29
CA ALA A 354 -14.74 -12.78 4.56
C ALA A 354 -15.72 -13.95 4.48
N SER A 355 -16.13 -14.35 3.27
CA SER A 355 -17.08 -15.44 3.00
C SER A 355 -16.46 -16.82 3.28
N PRO A 356 -17.26 -17.82 3.69
CA PRO A 356 -16.81 -19.23 3.71
C PRO A 356 -16.30 -19.74 2.36
N ASP A 357 -16.84 -19.23 1.24
CA ASP A 357 -16.49 -19.61 -0.13
C ASP A 357 -15.39 -18.70 -0.74
N ALA A 358 -14.61 -17.99 0.09
CA ALA A 358 -13.62 -17.01 -0.34
C ALA A 358 -12.70 -17.51 -1.47
N ALA A 359 -12.18 -18.74 -1.37
CA ALA A 359 -11.28 -19.30 -2.37
C ALA A 359 -11.97 -19.49 -3.73
N ARG A 360 -13.20 -19.95 -3.74
CA ARG A 360 -13.98 -20.16 -4.98
C ARG A 360 -14.41 -18.83 -5.59
N ASN A 361 -14.80 -17.87 -4.76
CA ASN A 361 -15.12 -16.51 -5.22
C ASN A 361 -13.90 -15.86 -5.87
N MET A 362 -12.72 -16.05 -5.27
CA MET A 362 -11.47 -15.53 -5.83
C MET A 362 -11.09 -16.24 -7.13
N LEU A 363 -11.30 -17.56 -7.22
CA LEU A 363 -11.10 -18.30 -8.48
C LEU A 363 -11.98 -17.75 -9.61
N ALA A 364 -13.26 -17.50 -9.32
CA ALA A 364 -14.20 -16.89 -10.29
C ALA A 364 -13.77 -15.47 -10.70
N PHE A 365 -13.18 -14.70 -9.80
CA PHE A 365 -12.62 -13.38 -10.11
C PHE A 365 -11.43 -13.47 -11.09
N PHE A 366 -10.52 -14.46 -10.92
CA PHE A 366 -9.39 -14.65 -11.82
C PHE A 366 -9.76 -15.32 -13.14
N ARG A 367 -10.79 -16.15 -13.14
CA ARG A 367 -11.27 -16.88 -14.31
C ARG A 367 -12.78 -16.66 -14.48
N PRO A 368 -13.18 -15.47 -14.94
CA PRO A 368 -14.58 -15.25 -15.28
C PRO A 368 -14.96 -16.18 -16.44
N ASP A 369 -16.11 -16.88 -16.32
CA ASP A 369 -16.68 -17.79 -17.34
C ASP A 369 -16.91 -17.10 -18.69
#